data_48d8fdbcf525d78726353861b8777f7b
#
_entry.id   48d8fdbcf525d78726353861b8777f7b
#
_cell.length_a   1.000
_cell.length_b   1.000
_cell.length_c   1.000
_cell.angle_alpha   90.00
_cell.angle_beta   90.00
_cell.angle_gamma   90.00
#
_symmetry.space_group_name_H-M   'P 1'
#
loop_
_entity.id
_entity.type
_entity.pdbx_description
1 polymer ?
#
loop_
_entity_poly.entity_id
_entity_poly.type
_entity_poly.pdbx_seq_one_letter_code
_entity_poly.pdbx_strand_id
1 'polypeptide(L)'
;MKSWYFYSRIDKSIEIGSIIQKCLLVIYGKVRVIAANTNEPMKHVVIYARVSSNTMDQLESLKAQVSGLTKFISGHNNWKLVDIHIDIASAKKDSFRPAFHQMIEECKAGLTDIVVVKSISRLGRDTVEVLDAINTLRESQVRIIFKQEELDTLTVGSSLLISTIEACTQAENETRSANIKWGIKQKVQK
;
A
#
# COMPACT_ATOMS: atom_id res chain seq x y z
N MET A 1 -42.94 -20.46 -6.00
CA MET A 1 -43.71 -19.31 -6.57
C MET A 1 -44.17 -18.35 -5.46
N LYS A 2 -43.26 -17.89 -4.56
CA LYS A 2 -43.54 -16.93 -3.47
C LYS A 2 -42.39 -15.90 -3.23
N SER A 3 -41.43 -15.78 -4.16
CA SER A 3 -40.27 -14.91 -3.96
C SER A 3 -40.39 -13.51 -4.59
N TRP A 4 -41.41 -13.26 -5.40
CA TRP A 4 -41.55 -12.02 -6.18
C TRP A 4 -42.43 -10.93 -5.52
N TYR A 5 -43.13 -11.26 -4.45
CA TYR A 5 -44.08 -10.32 -3.84
C TYR A 5 -43.45 -9.39 -2.77
N PHE A 6 -42.21 -9.63 -2.38
CA PHE A 6 -41.55 -8.80 -1.35
C PHE A 6 -40.82 -7.58 -1.92
N TYR A 7 -40.66 -7.51 -3.26
CA TYR A 7 -39.91 -6.42 -3.90
C TYR A 7 -40.78 -5.17 -4.17
N SER A 8 -42.09 -5.27 -4.08
CA SER A 8 -43.01 -4.17 -4.40
C SER A 8 -43.46 -3.30 -3.21
N ARG A 9 -42.92 -3.58 -2.00
CA ARG A 9 -43.29 -2.84 -0.77
C ARG A 9 -42.11 -2.13 -0.10
N ILE A 10 -41.05 -1.85 -0.85
CA ILE A 10 -40.05 -0.90 -0.42
C ILE A 10 -40.48 0.46 -0.89
N ASP A 11 -40.99 1.24 0.06
CA ASP A 11 -41.49 2.59 -0.13
C ASP A 11 -40.47 3.45 -0.91
N LYS A 12 -40.97 4.07 -1.99
CA LYS A 12 -40.18 4.93 -2.88
C LYS A 12 -39.78 6.29 -2.28
N SER A 13 -39.95 6.47 -0.98
CA SER A 13 -39.68 7.74 -0.28
C SER A 13 -38.33 7.83 0.45
N ILE A 14 -37.40 6.95 0.12
CA ILE A 14 -36.00 7.14 0.60
C ILE A 14 -35.28 7.95 -0.46
N GLU A 15 -35.17 9.25 -0.22
CA GLU A 15 -34.38 10.18 -1.00
C GLU A 15 -32.99 9.62 -1.30
N ILE A 16 -32.62 9.73 -2.57
CA ILE A 16 -31.31 9.33 -3.14
C ILE A 16 -30.21 10.26 -2.58
N GLY A 17 -30.02 10.25 -1.27
CA GLY A 17 -29.02 11.07 -0.58
C GLY A 17 -28.08 10.30 0.34
N SER A 18 -28.42 9.08 0.70
CA SER A 18 -27.50 8.19 1.42
C SER A 18 -27.56 6.82 0.77
N ILE A 19 -26.59 6.50 -0.06
CA ILE A 19 -26.42 5.16 -0.62
C ILE A 19 -26.00 4.24 0.53
N ILE A 20 -26.99 3.80 1.31
CA ILE A 20 -26.80 2.66 2.20
C ILE A 20 -26.84 1.43 1.29
N GLN A 21 -25.68 0.95 0.89
CA GLN A 21 -25.57 -0.31 0.16
C GLN A 21 -25.91 -1.46 1.12
N LYS A 22 -27.20 -1.84 1.15
CA LYS A 22 -27.68 -2.98 1.94
C LYS A 22 -27.31 -4.27 1.20
N CYS A 23 -26.31 -4.99 1.67
CA CYS A 23 -26.07 -6.37 1.26
C CYS A 23 -27.09 -7.28 1.97
N LEU A 24 -28.00 -7.88 1.21
CA LEU A 24 -28.94 -8.90 1.68
C LEU A 24 -28.27 -10.28 1.61
N LEU A 25 -27.90 -10.83 2.76
CA LEU A 25 -27.44 -12.22 2.86
C LEU A 25 -28.61 -13.09 3.37
N VAL A 26 -29.07 -14.02 2.53
CA VAL A 26 -30.09 -15.01 2.92
C VAL A 26 -29.38 -16.29 3.38
N ILE A 27 -29.40 -16.56 4.69
CA ILE A 27 -28.92 -17.82 5.25
C ILE A 27 -30.05 -18.43 6.05
N TYR A 28 -30.49 -19.65 5.69
CA TYR A 28 -31.54 -20.43 6.38
C TYR A 28 -32.84 -19.67 6.67
N GLY A 29 -33.37 -18.96 5.66
CA GLY A 29 -34.67 -18.27 5.78
C GLY A 29 -34.66 -17.02 6.66
N LYS A 30 -33.52 -16.60 7.20
CA LYS A 30 -33.35 -15.32 7.90
C LYS A 30 -32.56 -14.35 7.03
N VAL A 31 -33.16 -13.20 6.74
CA VAL A 31 -32.48 -12.10 6.03
C VAL A 31 -31.73 -11.27 7.08
N ARG A 32 -30.40 -11.27 7.01
CA ARG A 32 -29.57 -10.30 7.76
C ARG A 32 -29.26 -9.13 6.84
N VAL A 33 -29.75 -7.97 7.19
CA VAL A 33 -29.35 -6.71 6.55
C VAL A 33 -28.06 -6.24 7.25
N ILE A 34 -26.93 -6.39 6.59
CA ILE A 34 -25.68 -5.79 7.04
C ILE A 34 -25.65 -4.40 6.43
N ALA A 35 -25.91 -3.38 7.24
CA ALA A 35 -25.69 -2.00 6.83
C ALA A 35 -24.17 -1.80 6.72
N ALA A 36 -23.67 -1.60 5.52
CA ALA A 36 -22.32 -1.07 5.36
C ALA A 36 -22.30 0.33 6.00
N ASN A 37 -21.42 0.56 6.95
CA ASN A 37 -21.25 1.88 7.55
C ASN A 37 -20.56 2.77 6.52
N THR A 38 -21.36 3.49 5.73
CA THR A 38 -20.88 4.35 4.62
C THR A 38 -20.47 5.75 5.09
N ASN A 39 -20.42 5.99 6.41
CA ASN A 39 -20.09 7.30 6.98
C ASN A 39 -18.58 7.53 7.19
N GLU A 40 -17.72 6.58 6.83
CA GLU A 40 -16.28 6.85 6.88
C GLU A 40 -15.86 7.74 5.71
N PRO A 41 -15.11 8.83 5.98
CA PRO A 41 -14.65 9.71 4.92
C PRO A 41 -13.76 8.94 3.93
N MET A 42 -13.88 9.29 2.66
CA MET A 42 -13.04 8.74 1.60
C MET A 42 -11.58 9.06 1.88
N LYS A 43 -10.70 8.06 1.86
CA LYS A 43 -9.27 8.19 2.07
C LYS A 43 -8.53 8.25 0.74
N HIS A 44 -7.72 9.27 0.55
CA HIS A 44 -6.84 9.41 -0.60
C HIS A 44 -5.60 8.54 -0.40
N VAL A 45 -5.41 7.60 -1.31
CA VAL A 45 -4.34 6.60 -1.24
C VAL A 45 -3.39 6.79 -2.41
N VAL A 46 -2.09 6.80 -2.13
CA VAL A 46 -1.06 6.76 -3.17
C VAL A 46 -0.26 5.47 -3.08
N ILE A 47 0.28 5.02 -4.21
CA ILE A 47 1.23 3.94 -4.27
C ILE A 47 2.61 4.54 -4.47
N TYR A 48 3.58 4.11 -3.67
CA TYR A 48 4.99 4.35 -3.97
C TYR A 48 5.68 3.06 -4.40
N ALA A 49 6.35 3.09 -5.54
CA ALA A 49 7.08 1.97 -6.10
C ALA A 49 8.50 2.38 -6.53
N ARG A 50 9.47 1.48 -6.28
CA ARG A 50 10.85 1.70 -6.68
C ARG A 50 11.42 0.45 -7.36
N VAL A 51 12.05 0.64 -8.52
CA VAL A 51 12.79 -0.42 -9.24
C VAL A 51 14.26 -0.05 -9.39
N SER A 52 15.14 -1.05 -9.53
CA SER A 52 16.59 -0.84 -9.57
C SER A 52 17.12 -0.43 -10.93
N SER A 53 16.37 -0.69 -12.00
CA SER A 53 16.77 -0.38 -13.37
C SER A 53 15.53 -0.31 -14.28
N ASN A 54 15.75 0.14 -15.52
CA ASN A 54 14.72 0.21 -16.56
C ASN A 54 14.75 -1.00 -17.52
N THR A 55 15.32 -2.13 -17.11
CA THR A 55 15.28 -3.36 -17.90
C THR A 55 13.86 -3.90 -18.02
N MET A 56 13.57 -4.66 -19.09
CA MET A 56 12.24 -5.21 -19.32
C MET A 56 11.74 -6.05 -18.14
N ASP A 57 12.59 -6.90 -17.56
CA ASP A 57 12.25 -7.73 -16.39
C ASP A 57 11.85 -6.86 -15.17
N GLN A 58 12.54 -5.73 -14.96
CA GLN A 58 12.22 -4.81 -13.85
C GLN A 58 10.91 -4.06 -14.13
N LEU A 59 10.63 -3.72 -15.38
CA LEU A 59 9.37 -3.07 -15.77
C LEU A 59 8.18 -4.03 -15.63
N GLU A 60 8.35 -5.30 -15.99
CA GLU A 60 7.32 -6.33 -15.74
C GLU A 60 7.09 -6.55 -14.24
N SER A 61 8.16 -6.62 -13.45
CA SER A 61 8.06 -6.68 -12.00
C SER A 61 7.31 -5.46 -11.44
N LEU A 62 7.56 -4.26 -11.97
CA LEU A 62 6.87 -3.04 -11.58
C LEU A 62 5.38 -3.11 -11.90
N LYS A 63 5.00 -3.54 -13.11
CA LYS A 63 3.60 -3.73 -13.50
C LYS A 63 2.87 -4.66 -12.52
N ALA A 64 3.49 -5.80 -12.20
CA ALA A 64 2.93 -6.76 -11.25
C ALA A 64 2.77 -6.16 -9.84
N GLN A 65 3.76 -5.37 -9.38
CA GLN A 65 3.68 -4.67 -8.10
C GLN A 65 2.52 -3.69 -8.07
N VAL A 66 2.46 -2.77 -9.05
CA VAL A 66 1.41 -1.74 -9.14
C VAL A 66 0.03 -2.40 -9.24
N SER A 67 -0.14 -3.40 -10.11
CA SER A 67 -1.40 -4.13 -10.26
C SER A 67 -1.85 -4.79 -8.95
N GLY A 68 -0.93 -5.46 -8.24
CA GLY A 68 -1.22 -6.10 -6.96
C GLY A 68 -1.62 -5.08 -5.88
N LEU A 69 -0.93 -3.95 -5.79
CA LEU A 69 -1.25 -2.89 -4.83
C LEU A 69 -2.55 -2.17 -5.18
N THR A 70 -2.82 -1.92 -6.46
CA THR A 70 -4.10 -1.36 -6.93
C THR A 70 -5.27 -2.27 -6.56
N LYS A 71 -5.12 -3.59 -6.78
CA LYS A 71 -6.13 -4.57 -6.38
C LYS A 71 -6.34 -4.60 -4.86
N PHE A 72 -5.27 -4.46 -4.08
CA PHE A 72 -5.37 -4.35 -2.63
C PHE A 72 -6.16 -3.11 -2.21
N ILE A 73 -5.87 -1.94 -2.79
CA ILE A 73 -6.56 -0.68 -2.50
C ILE A 73 -8.05 -0.78 -2.89
N SER A 74 -8.37 -1.34 -4.06
CA SER A 74 -9.75 -1.49 -4.54
C SER A 74 -10.61 -2.45 -3.70
N GLY A 75 -9.99 -3.26 -2.85
CA GLY A 75 -10.69 -4.09 -1.86
C GLY A 75 -11.27 -3.30 -0.67
N HIS A 76 -10.97 -2.01 -0.55
CA HIS A 76 -11.45 -1.15 0.53
C HIS A 76 -12.46 -0.13 0.00
N ASN A 77 -13.68 -0.14 0.51
CA ASN A 77 -14.78 0.67 -0.02
C ASN A 77 -14.58 2.19 0.16
N ASN A 78 -13.81 2.60 1.17
CA ASN A 78 -13.55 4.00 1.51
C ASN A 78 -12.15 4.48 1.08
N TRP A 79 -11.44 3.74 0.22
CA TRP A 79 -10.13 4.12 -0.30
C TRP A 79 -10.23 4.50 -1.78
N LYS A 80 -9.59 5.60 -2.14
CA LYS A 80 -9.49 6.09 -3.51
C LYS A 80 -8.02 6.22 -3.88
N LEU A 81 -7.55 5.42 -4.84
CA LEU A 81 -6.23 5.60 -5.42
C LEU A 81 -6.21 6.94 -6.19
N VAL A 82 -5.34 7.85 -5.79
CA VAL A 82 -5.23 9.19 -6.39
C VAL A 82 -3.99 9.34 -7.24
N ASP A 83 -2.86 8.70 -6.89
CA ASP A 83 -1.64 8.75 -7.69
C ASP A 83 -0.72 7.54 -7.48
N ILE A 84 0.25 7.37 -8.36
CA ILE A 84 1.27 6.33 -8.33
C ILE A 84 2.64 6.96 -8.58
N HIS A 85 3.46 7.04 -7.54
CA HIS A 85 4.81 7.58 -7.59
C HIS A 85 5.82 6.47 -7.88
N ILE A 86 6.62 6.62 -8.92
CA ILE A 86 7.58 5.60 -9.36
C ILE A 86 8.96 6.21 -9.52
N ASP A 87 9.94 5.65 -8.80
CA ASP A 87 11.35 5.95 -8.98
C ASP A 87 12.10 4.78 -9.62
N ILE A 88 12.92 5.08 -10.61
CA ILE A 88 13.89 4.14 -11.19
C ILE A 88 15.24 4.48 -10.57
N ALA A 89 15.64 3.70 -9.56
CA ALA A 89 16.85 3.97 -8.80
C ALA A 89 18.07 3.33 -9.48
N SER A 90 19.05 4.14 -9.86
CA SER A 90 20.39 3.61 -10.17
C SER A 90 21.07 3.10 -8.88
N ALA A 91 22.06 2.20 -9.02
CA ALA A 91 22.80 1.63 -7.88
C ALA A 91 23.67 2.67 -7.12
N LYS A 92 23.75 3.90 -7.59
CA LYS A 92 24.54 4.97 -6.95
C LYS A 92 23.87 5.45 -5.66
N LYS A 93 24.68 5.66 -4.62
CA LYS A 93 24.25 5.99 -3.26
C LYS A 93 23.40 7.28 -3.18
N ASP A 94 23.62 8.23 -4.08
CA ASP A 94 22.96 9.55 -4.15
C ASP A 94 21.97 9.63 -5.33
N SER A 95 21.30 8.53 -5.68
CA SER A 95 20.33 8.61 -6.76
C SER A 95 19.15 9.48 -6.33
N PHE A 96 18.98 10.56 -7.05
CA PHE A 96 17.84 11.45 -6.96
C PHE A 96 16.54 10.66 -7.08
N ARG A 97 15.61 10.89 -6.13
CA ARG A 97 14.29 10.21 -6.03
C ARG A 97 13.16 11.23 -6.18
N PRO A 98 12.96 11.77 -7.38
CA PRO A 98 12.01 12.87 -7.58
C PRO A 98 10.58 12.48 -7.23
N ALA A 99 10.15 11.27 -7.57
CA ALA A 99 8.81 10.81 -7.27
C ALA A 99 8.58 10.61 -5.76
N PHE A 100 9.60 10.16 -5.03
CA PHE A 100 9.54 10.09 -3.56
C PHE A 100 9.41 11.48 -2.93
N HIS A 101 10.22 12.44 -3.35
CA HIS A 101 10.15 13.80 -2.82
C HIS A 101 8.81 14.46 -3.14
N GLN A 102 8.30 14.30 -4.36
CA GLN A 102 6.98 14.78 -4.74
C GLN A 102 5.89 14.18 -3.85
N MET A 103 5.90 12.87 -3.64
CA MET A 103 4.96 12.18 -2.75
C MET A 103 5.01 12.75 -1.32
N ILE A 104 6.21 12.98 -0.77
CA ILE A 104 6.37 13.57 0.57
C ILE A 104 5.76 14.98 0.63
N GLU A 105 5.96 15.82 -0.38
CA GLU A 105 5.38 17.17 -0.41
C GLU A 105 3.84 17.12 -0.54
N GLU A 106 3.29 16.22 -1.31
CA GLU A 106 1.83 16.00 -1.39
C GLU A 106 1.25 15.51 -0.06
N CYS A 107 1.97 14.65 0.65
CA CYS A 107 1.61 14.21 2.00
C CYS A 107 1.60 15.38 3.00
N LYS A 108 2.63 16.22 2.98
CA LYS A 108 2.71 17.43 3.82
C LYS A 108 1.61 18.44 3.51
N ALA A 109 1.20 18.53 2.25
CA ALA A 109 0.10 19.38 1.81
C ALA A 109 -1.30 18.83 2.20
N GLY A 110 -1.38 17.63 2.82
CA GLY A 110 -2.65 17.01 3.22
C GLY A 110 -3.46 16.44 2.05
N LEU A 111 -2.82 16.21 0.89
CA LEU A 111 -3.47 15.64 -0.29
C LEU A 111 -3.57 14.12 -0.25
N THR A 112 -2.85 13.48 0.69
CA THR A 112 -2.74 12.03 0.83
C THR A 112 -3.00 11.62 2.27
N ASP A 113 -3.84 10.62 2.47
CA ASP A 113 -4.11 10.01 3.78
C ASP A 113 -3.29 8.73 4.01
N ILE A 114 -3.03 7.97 2.93
CA ILE A 114 -2.41 6.64 3.04
C ILE A 114 -1.37 6.47 1.93
N VAL A 115 -0.18 6.03 2.30
CA VAL A 115 0.87 5.57 1.37
C VAL A 115 0.94 4.05 1.43
N VAL A 116 0.81 3.39 0.28
CA VAL A 116 0.94 1.93 0.17
C VAL A 116 2.23 1.59 -0.58
N VAL A 117 3.05 0.78 0.05
CA VAL A 117 4.35 0.34 -0.49
C VAL A 117 4.40 -1.19 -0.52
N LYS A 118 5.09 -1.76 -1.49
CA LYS A 118 5.21 -3.23 -1.57
C LYS A 118 5.94 -3.79 -0.35
N SER A 119 7.10 -3.20 -0.01
CA SER A 119 7.97 -3.65 1.08
C SER A 119 8.76 -2.47 1.67
N ILE A 120 9.30 -2.66 2.87
CA ILE A 120 10.16 -1.70 3.57
C ILE A 120 11.33 -1.28 2.69
N SER A 121 11.98 -2.22 2.02
CA SER A 121 13.12 -1.97 1.12
C SER A 121 12.80 -1.11 -0.10
N ARG A 122 11.52 -0.95 -0.43
CA ARG A 122 11.12 -0.03 -1.51
C ARG A 122 11.00 1.41 -1.02
N LEU A 123 10.71 1.62 0.27
CA LEU A 123 10.62 2.95 0.85
C LEU A 123 12.02 3.59 1.03
N GLY A 124 13.00 2.84 1.54
CA GLY A 124 14.38 3.31 1.72
C GLY A 124 15.41 2.25 1.39
N ARG A 125 16.69 2.59 1.50
CA ARG A 125 17.84 1.70 1.21
C ARG A 125 18.50 1.18 2.46
N ASP A 126 18.38 1.91 3.53
CA ASP A 126 18.89 1.57 4.85
C ASP A 126 17.85 1.94 5.92
N THR A 127 18.12 1.51 7.13
CA THR A 127 17.23 1.72 8.27
C THR A 127 16.98 3.20 8.56
N VAL A 128 17.99 4.04 8.43
CA VAL A 128 17.89 5.48 8.75
C VAL A 128 16.94 6.17 7.75
N GLU A 129 17.17 5.95 6.44
CA GLU A 129 16.32 6.52 5.38
C GLU A 129 14.86 6.08 5.53
N VAL A 130 14.61 4.82 5.89
CA VAL A 130 13.25 4.29 6.12
C VAL A 130 12.60 4.96 7.33
N LEU A 131 13.32 5.05 8.45
CA LEU A 131 12.80 5.66 9.68
C LEU A 131 12.52 7.16 9.49
N ASP A 132 13.39 7.89 8.82
CA ASP A 132 13.21 9.31 8.51
C ASP A 132 11.97 9.53 7.64
N ALA A 133 11.79 8.68 6.61
CA ALA A 133 10.59 8.73 5.76
C ALA A 133 9.31 8.47 6.57
N ILE A 134 9.32 7.43 7.42
CA ILE A 134 8.15 7.09 8.27
C ILE A 134 7.86 8.21 9.26
N ASN A 135 8.86 8.81 9.89
CA ASN A 135 8.67 9.91 10.83
C ASN A 135 8.06 11.13 10.12
N THR A 136 8.61 11.51 8.96
CA THR A 136 8.07 12.62 8.15
C THR A 136 6.60 12.39 7.76
N LEU A 137 6.25 11.19 7.32
CA LEU A 137 4.88 10.84 6.96
C LEU A 137 3.95 10.81 8.18
N ARG A 138 4.44 10.33 9.32
CA ARG A 138 3.69 10.33 10.58
C ARG A 138 3.44 11.76 11.11
N GLU A 139 4.42 12.65 11.01
CA GLU A 139 4.25 14.08 11.34
C GLU A 139 3.17 14.73 10.47
N SER A 140 3.05 14.31 9.23
CA SER A 140 1.99 14.72 8.29
C SER A 140 0.67 13.95 8.50
N GLN A 141 0.56 13.11 9.54
CA GLN A 141 -0.60 12.26 9.83
C GLN A 141 -0.96 11.27 8.73
N VAL A 142 -0.01 10.91 7.89
CA VAL A 142 -0.17 9.95 6.80
C VAL A 142 0.13 8.54 7.29
N ARG A 143 -0.80 7.62 7.06
CA ARG A 143 -0.66 6.20 7.34
C ARG A 143 0.19 5.51 6.27
N ILE A 144 1.09 4.62 6.67
CA ILE A 144 1.89 3.83 5.73
C ILE A 144 1.55 2.36 5.90
N ILE A 145 1.41 1.65 4.77
CA ILE A 145 1.15 0.22 4.73
C ILE A 145 2.21 -0.46 3.88
N PHE A 146 2.95 -1.40 4.48
CA PHE A 146 3.89 -2.28 3.82
C PHE A 146 3.22 -3.62 3.56
N LYS A 147 2.87 -3.87 2.29
CA LYS A 147 2.02 -5.01 1.94
C LYS A 147 2.69 -6.36 2.14
N GLN A 148 4.00 -6.45 1.90
CA GLN A 148 4.75 -7.72 2.00
C GLN A 148 4.99 -8.13 3.46
N GLU A 149 5.30 -7.17 4.31
CA GLU A 149 5.54 -7.38 5.74
C GLU A 149 4.23 -7.35 6.56
N GLU A 150 3.09 -7.09 5.91
CA GLU A 150 1.78 -6.92 6.55
C GLU A 150 1.82 -5.88 7.70
N LEU A 151 2.68 -4.87 7.54
CA LEU A 151 2.93 -3.85 8.53
C LEU A 151 2.12 -2.59 8.23
N ASP A 152 1.48 -2.06 9.26
CA ASP A 152 0.62 -0.88 9.19
C ASP A 152 0.96 0.07 10.34
N THR A 153 1.40 1.28 10.01
CA THR A 153 1.82 2.27 11.01
C THR A 153 0.69 2.79 11.89
N LEU A 154 -0.57 2.53 11.54
CA LEU A 154 -1.72 2.86 12.37
C LEU A 154 -1.92 1.86 13.51
N THR A 155 -1.65 0.57 13.25
CA THR A 155 -1.96 -0.53 14.19
C THR A 155 -0.76 -0.99 14.99
N VAL A 156 0.45 -0.74 14.48
CA VAL A 156 1.69 -1.23 15.08
C VAL A 156 2.34 -0.17 15.97
N GLY A 157 2.70 -0.55 17.19
CA GLY A 157 3.44 0.30 18.13
C GLY A 157 4.84 0.64 17.60
N SER A 158 5.35 1.82 18.00
CA SER A 158 6.64 2.34 17.48
C SER A 158 7.82 1.41 17.71
N SER A 159 7.90 0.72 18.85
CA SER A 159 9.00 -0.22 19.15
C SER A 159 9.00 -1.43 18.23
N LEU A 160 7.83 -2.02 17.97
CA LEU A 160 7.70 -3.15 17.06
C LEU A 160 7.98 -2.74 15.62
N LEU A 161 7.54 -1.55 15.21
CA LEU A 161 7.82 -0.99 13.91
C LEU A 161 9.33 -0.87 13.68
N ILE A 162 10.06 -0.25 14.61
CA ILE A 162 11.52 -0.09 14.54
C ILE A 162 12.21 -1.45 14.46
N SER A 163 11.89 -2.38 15.37
CA SER A 163 12.49 -3.73 15.38
C SER A 163 12.25 -4.49 14.08
N THR A 164 11.06 -4.36 13.49
CA THR A 164 10.74 -5.01 12.21
C THR A 164 11.54 -4.40 11.07
N ILE A 165 11.67 -3.07 11.02
CA ILE A 165 12.46 -2.36 10.00
C ILE A 165 13.92 -2.76 10.09
N GLU A 166 14.50 -2.80 11.29
CA GLU A 166 15.90 -3.22 11.52
C GLU A 166 16.12 -4.66 11.04
N ALA A 167 15.25 -5.60 11.44
CA ALA A 167 15.35 -6.99 11.04
C ALA A 167 15.23 -7.18 9.51
N CYS A 168 14.29 -6.49 8.86
CA CYS A 168 14.12 -6.56 7.40
C CYS A 168 15.33 -5.99 6.66
N THR A 169 15.85 -4.83 7.11
CA THR A 169 17.00 -4.18 6.49
C THR A 169 18.26 -5.02 6.65
N GLN A 170 18.46 -5.64 7.81
CA GLN A 170 19.56 -6.57 8.05
C GLN A 170 19.51 -7.78 7.15
N ALA A 171 18.36 -8.46 7.06
CA ALA A 171 18.16 -9.63 6.21
C ALA A 171 18.41 -9.34 4.72
N GLU A 172 18.01 -8.18 4.23
CA GLU A 172 18.30 -7.76 2.85
C GLU A 172 19.78 -7.50 2.63
N ASN A 173 20.47 -6.87 3.57
CA ASN A 173 21.92 -6.62 3.47
C ASN A 173 22.73 -7.93 3.47
N GLU A 174 22.35 -8.91 4.28
CA GLU A 174 22.94 -10.25 4.30
C GLU A 174 22.73 -10.97 2.97
N THR A 175 21.50 -10.96 2.45
CA THR A 175 21.16 -11.57 1.15
C THR A 175 21.95 -10.90 0.00
N ARG A 176 22.04 -9.58 -0.02
CA ARG A 176 22.83 -8.82 -1.00
C ARG A 176 24.31 -9.18 -0.92
N SER A 177 24.87 -9.27 0.28
CA SER A 177 26.26 -9.65 0.51
C SER A 177 26.56 -11.06 0.04
N ALA A 178 25.67 -12.02 0.32
CA ALA A 178 25.78 -13.40 -0.15
C ALA A 178 25.76 -13.49 -1.68
N ASN A 179 24.84 -12.78 -2.33
CA ASN A 179 24.73 -12.72 -3.79
C ASN A 179 25.99 -12.12 -4.45
N ILE A 180 26.59 -11.08 -3.87
CA ILE A 180 27.83 -10.48 -4.35
C ILE A 180 28.99 -11.48 -4.23
N LYS A 181 29.13 -12.13 -3.09
CA LYS A 181 30.16 -13.15 -2.87
C LYS A 181 30.04 -14.30 -3.86
N TRP A 182 28.82 -14.78 -4.09
CA TRP A 182 28.54 -15.81 -5.07
C TRP A 182 28.93 -15.38 -6.50
N GLY A 183 28.52 -14.16 -6.91
CA GLY A 183 28.83 -13.59 -8.22
C GLY A 183 30.36 -13.43 -8.46
N ILE A 184 31.11 -13.03 -7.44
CA ILE A 184 32.60 -12.94 -7.51
C ILE A 184 33.18 -14.33 -7.68
N LYS A 185 32.72 -15.33 -6.89
CA LYS A 185 33.20 -16.71 -6.99
C LYS A 185 33.00 -17.32 -8.38
N GLN A 186 31.87 -17.05 -9.01
CA GLN A 186 31.60 -17.50 -10.39
C GLN A 186 32.50 -16.83 -11.45
N LYS A 187 32.91 -15.59 -11.22
CA LYS A 187 33.82 -14.86 -12.15
C LYS A 187 35.27 -15.32 -12.04
N VAL A 188 35.71 -15.78 -10.86
CA VAL A 188 37.07 -16.25 -10.61
C VAL A 188 37.26 -17.70 -11.12
N GLN A 189 36.18 -18.47 -11.29
CA GLN A 189 36.22 -19.85 -11.80
C GLN A 189 36.13 -19.97 -13.33
N LYS A 190 36.00 -18.85 -14.04
CA LYS A 190 36.13 -18.73 -15.50
C LYS A 190 37.47 -18.19 -15.90
#